data_a0cfaec37e26df51ae7f38735e45b3dd
#
_entry.id   a0cfaec37e26df51ae7f38735e45b3dd
#
_cell.length_a   1.000
_cell.length_b   1.000
_cell.length_c   1.000
_cell.angle_alpha   90.00
_cell.angle_beta   90.00
_cell.angle_gamma   90.00
#
_symmetry.space_group_name_H-M   'P 1'
#
loop_
_entity.id
_entity.type
_entity.pdbx_description
1 polymer ?
#
loop_
_entity_poly.entity_id
_entity_poly.type
_entity_poly.pdbx_seq_one_letter_code
_entity_poly.pdbx_strand_id
1 'polypeptide(L)'
;MDVKMHHSWKPVLNEEFEKPYFKELIDFVKSEYTTKICYPKGSQIFSAFDHSHFDQVKVVIIGQDPYHGPNQANGLCFSVNDGIPFPPSLQNIFKEIETDLNIPLPKTGNLERWADQGVFLLNATLTVRQSEA
;
A
#
# COMPACT_ATOMS: atom_id res chain seq x y z
N MET A 1 16.53 10.15 -10.50
CA MET A 1 16.27 10.05 -9.04
C MET A 1 16.21 8.59 -8.63
N ASP A 2 16.90 8.23 -7.57
CA ASP A 2 16.90 6.84 -7.09
C ASP A 2 15.78 6.61 -6.08
N VAL A 3 14.69 6.01 -6.55
CA VAL A 3 13.55 5.63 -5.71
C VAL A 3 13.77 4.20 -5.22
N LYS A 4 13.66 3.99 -3.91
CA LYS A 4 13.84 2.66 -3.31
C LYS A 4 12.58 1.83 -3.53
N MET A 5 12.62 1.01 -4.57
CA MET A 5 11.54 0.10 -4.91
C MET A 5 12.14 -1.11 -5.61
N HIS A 6 11.42 -2.22 -5.69
CA HIS A 6 11.92 -3.43 -6.33
C HIS A 6 12.36 -3.14 -7.76
N HIS A 7 13.51 -3.70 -8.16
CA HIS A 7 14.15 -3.39 -9.43
C HIS A 7 13.30 -3.71 -10.66
N SER A 8 12.32 -4.62 -10.55
CA SER A 8 11.44 -4.99 -11.66
C SER A 8 10.60 -3.82 -12.17
N TRP A 9 10.31 -2.83 -11.30
CA TRP A 9 9.50 -1.67 -11.64
C TRP A 9 10.31 -0.52 -12.23
N LYS A 10 11.61 -0.50 -12.02
CA LYS A 10 12.46 0.62 -12.42
C LYS A 10 12.45 0.91 -13.92
N PRO A 11 12.62 -0.09 -14.79
CA PRO A 11 12.55 0.20 -16.24
C PRO A 11 11.21 0.78 -16.69
N VAL A 12 10.12 0.42 -15.98
CA VAL A 12 8.77 0.85 -16.30
C VAL A 12 8.52 2.29 -15.84
N LEU A 13 9.08 2.68 -14.68
CA LEU A 13 8.74 3.93 -14.00
C LEU A 13 9.84 4.99 -14.03
N ASN A 14 11.05 4.67 -14.46
CA ASN A 14 12.18 5.60 -14.42
C ASN A 14 11.89 6.95 -15.07
N GLU A 15 11.18 6.97 -16.19
CA GLU A 15 10.83 8.22 -16.87
C GLU A 15 9.93 9.10 -16.01
N GLU A 16 8.98 8.49 -15.27
CA GLU A 16 8.12 9.24 -14.35
C GLU A 16 8.91 9.86 -13.20
N PHE A 17 9.91 9.14 -12.69
CA PHE A 17 10.73 9.63 -11.57
C PHE A 17 11.59 10.83 -11.94
N GLU A 18 11.87 11.04 -13.22
CA GLU A 18 12.66 12.18 -13.71
C GLU A 18 11.81 13.41 -14.02
N LYS A 19 10.49 13.30 -13.99
CA LYS A 19 9.60 14.43 -14.29
C LYS A 19 9.60 15.45 -13.17
N PRO A 20 9.48 16.75 -13.46
CA PRO A 20 9.49 17.81 -12.42
C PRO A 20 8.45 17.63 -11.33
N TYR A 21 7.23 17.20 -11.68
CA TYR A 21 6.18 17.00 -10.69
C TYR A 21 6.56 15.96 -9.64
N PHE A 22 7.32 14.93 -10.04
CA PHE A 22 7.70 13.86 -9.13
C PHE A 22 8.70 14.36 -8.09
N LYS A 23 9.64 15.20 -8.50
CA LYS A 23 10.58 15.83 -7.56
C LYS A 23 9.85 16.73 -6.57
N GLU A 24 8.92 17.54 -7.05
CA GLU A 24 8.11 18.42 -6.18
C GLU A 24 7.30 17.59 -5.19
N LEU A 25 6.70 16.49 -5.64
CA LEU A 25 5.96 15.57 -4.79
C LEU A 25 6.85 14.95 -3.71
N ILE A 26 8.04 14.48 -4.08
CA ILE A 26 8.99 13.90 -3.13
C ILE A 26 9.40 14.92 -2.07
N ASP A 27 9.70 16.15 -2.47
CA ASP A 27 10.10 17.20 -1.53
C ASP A 27 8.94 17.52 -0.57
N PHE A 28 7.72 17.57 -1.08
CA PHE A 28 6.52 17.78 -0.26
C PHE A 28 6.34 16.64 0.74
N VAL A 29 6.39 15.39 0.30
CA VAL A 29 6.19 14.21 1.16
C VAL A 29 7.27 14.14 2.24
N LYS A 30 8.53 14.40 1.90
CA LYS A 30 9.61 14.43 2.88
C LYS A 30 9.36 15.50 3.95
N SER A 31 8.89 16.68 3.54
CA SER A 31 8.53 17.75 4.47
C SER A 31 7.39 17.33 5.39
N GLU A 32 6.37 16.68 4.85
CA GLU A 32 5.23 16.19 5.64
C GLU A 32 5.66 15.16 6.68
N TYR A 33 6.52 14.21 6.32
CA TYR A 33 7.02 13.20 7.25
C TYR A 33 7.94 13.77 8.32
N THR A 34 8.59 14.90 8.03
CA THR A 34 9.47 15.58 9.00
C THR A 34 8.67 16.39 10.02
N THR A 35 7.57 17.01 9.59
CA THR A 35 6.83 17.97 10.41
C THR A 35 5.52 17.41 10.99
N LYS A 36 5.02 16.29 10.46
CA LYS A 36 3.74 15.69 10.85
C LYS A 36 3.87 14.19 10.99
N ILE A 37 2.90 13.58 11.65
CA ILE A 37 2.81 12.12 11.70
C ILE A 37 2.04 11.68 10.46
N CYS A 38 2.72 10.87 9.62
CA CYS A 38 2.18 10.36 8.37
C CYS A 38 2.25 8.84 8.32
N TYR A 39 1.36 8.24 7.55
CA TYR A 39 1.30 6.79 7.34
C TYR A 39 1.26 6.45 5.86
N PRO A 40 1.74 5.26 5.48
CA PRO A 40 2.48 4.28 6.27
C PRO A 40 3.88 4.78 6.61
N LYS A 41 4.68 3.98 7.33
CA LYS A 41 6.11 4.30 7.53
C LYS A 41 6.78 4.54 6.18
N GLY A 42 7.78 5.45 6.16
CA GLY A 42 8.48 5.79 4.92
C GLY A 42 9.01 4.59 4.15
N SER A 43 9.50 3.57 4.86
CA SER A 43 9.98 2.33 4.25
C SER A 43 8.89 1.49 3.59
N GLN A 44 7.62 1.78 3.84
CA GLN A 44 6.48 1.01 3.35
C GLN A 44 5.65 1.74 2.29
N ILE A 45 6.03 2.96 1.91
CA ILE A 45 5.27 3.74 0.92
C ILE A 45 5.11 2.96 -0.40
N PHE A 46 6.15 2.24 -0.81
CA PHE A 46 6.15 1.47 -2.06
C PHE A 46 6.01 -0.04 -1.84
N SER A 47 5.42 -0.47 -0.73
CA SER A 47 5.26 -1.90 -0.42
C SER A 47 4.53 -2.68 -1.51
N ALA A 48 3.54 -2.08 -2.17
CA ALA A 48 2.83 -2.74 -3.27
C ALA A 48 3.79 -3.16 -4.39
N PHE A 49 4.72 -2.27 -4.72
CA PHE A 49 5.74 -2.52 -5.76
C PHE A 49 6.79 -3.52 -5.30
N ASP A 50 7.15 -3.49 -4.01
CA ASP A 50 8.18 -4.38 -3.46
C ASP A 50 7.69 -5.82 -3.33
N HIS A 51 6.43 -6.03 -2.97
CA HIS A 51 5.85 -7.36 -2.80
C HIS A 51 5.34 -7.97 -4.10
N SER A 52 4.79 -7.17 -5.00
CA SER A 52 4.24 -7.65 -6.26
C SER A 52 5.14 -7.16 -7.40
N HIS A 53 6.06 -8.02 -7.85
CA HIS A 53 7.01 -7.68 -8.91
C HIS A 53 6.29 -7.45 -10.24
N PHE A 54 6.79 -6.53 -11.06
CA PHE A 54 6.11 -6.08 -12.28
C PHE A 54 5.67 -7.22 -13.19
N ASP A 55 6.57 -8.16 -13.45
CA ASP A 55 6.31 -9.29 -14.34
C ASP A 55 5.47 -10.41 -13.72
N GLN A 56 5.19 -10.32 -12.41
CA GLN A 56 4.40 -11.32 -11.68
C GLN A 56 2.99 -10.83 -11.33
N VAL A 57 2.65 -9.59 -11.66
CA VAL A 57 1.33 -9.04 -11.38
C VAL A 57 0.27 -9.80 -12.18
N LYS A 58 -0.74 -10.32 -11.48
CA LYS A 58 -1.87 -11.03 -12.06
C LYS A 58 -3.18 -10.26 -11.93
N VAL A 59 -3.33 -9.52 -10.84
CA VAL A 59 -4.53 -8.74 -10.52
C VAL A 59 -4.09 -7.39 -9.98
N VAL A 60 -4.76 -6.33 -10.40
CA VAL A 60 -4.55 -4.97 -9.87
C VAL A 60 -5.79 -4.54 -9.13
N ILE A 61 -5.63 -4.15 -7.88
CA ILE A 61 -6.70 -3.57 -7.06
C ILE A 61 -6.26 -2.16 -6.67
N ILE A 62 -7.10 -1.17 -7.00
CA ILE A 62 -6.82 0.22 -6.66
C ILE A 62 -7.71 0.62 -5.49
N GLY A 63 -7.07 0.93 -4.36
CA GLY A 63 -7.74 1.52 -3.20
C GLY A 63 -7.73 3.03 -3.27
N GLN A 64 -8.24 3.68 -2.24
CA GLN A 64 -8.34 5.14 -2.17
C GLN A 64 -7.08 5.75 -1.55
N ASP A 65 -6.93 5.64 -0.24
CA ASP A 65 -5.83 6.17 0.54
C ASP A 65 -5.51 5.22 1.71
N PRO A 66 -4.34 5.38 2.35
CA PRO A 66 -3.98 4.54 3.50
C PRO A 66 -4.91 4.81 4.70
N TYR A 67 -5.04 3.82 5.57
CA TYR A 67 -5.67 4.03 6.88
C TYR A 67 -4.88 5.07 7.67
N HIS A 68 -5.58 5.97 8.35
CA HIS A 68 -4.96 7.11 9.04
C HIS A 68 -4.81 6.93 10.55
N GLY A 69 -5.07 5.75 11.07
CA GLY A 69 -4.85 5.42 12.47
C GLY A 69 -3.46 4.85 12.74
N PRO A 70 -2.97 4.91 14.00
CA PRO A 70 -1.65 4.40 14.35
C PRO A 70 -1.49 2.92 14.02
N ASN A 71 -0.38 2.56 13.41
CA ASN A 71 0.02 1.18 13.11
C ASN A 71 -0.92 0.40 12.18
N GLN A 72 -1.87 1.05 11.52
CA GLN A 72 -2.80 0.37 10.60
C GLN A 72 -2.18 0.13 9.24
N ALA A 73 -1.86 1.19 8.51
CA ALA A 73 -1.38 1.11 7.13
C ALA A 73 0.00 0.46 7.02
N ASN A 74 0.17 -0.42 6.05
CA ASN A 74 1.45 -1.07 5.75
C ASN A 74 1.89 -0.92 4.29
N GLY A 75 1.26 -0.01 3.54
CA GLY A 75 1.63 0.27 2.16
C GLY A 75 0.89 -0.54 1.10
N LEU A 76 -0.03 -1.43 1.51
CA LEU A 76 -0.91 -2.18 0.62
C LEU A 76 -2.34 -1.75 0.87
N CYS A 77 -3.12 -1.49 -0.18
CA CYS A 77 -4.51 -1.06 0.01
C CYS A 77 -5.31 -2.14 0.74
N PHE A 78 -6.21 -1.70 1.62
CA PHE A 78 -7.06 -2.52 2.50
C PHE A 78 -6.32 -3.29 3.59
N SER A 79 -5.01 -3.47 3.47
CA SER A 79 -4.18 -4.24 4.39
C SER A 79 -3.89 -3.48 5.68
N VAL A 80 -3.79 -4.21 6.79
CA VAL A 80 -3.32 -3.67 8.06
C VAL A 80 -2.15 -4.51 8.59
N ASN A 81 -1.36 -3.92 9.46
CA ASN A 81 -0.30 -4.65 10.17
C ASN A 81 -0.88 -5.77 11.03
N ASP A 82 -0.06 -6.78 11.30
CA ASP A 82 -0.45 -7.88 12.18
C ASP A 82 -0.87 -7.36 13.56
N GLY A 83 -1.90 -7.98 14.13
CA GLY A 83 -2.41 -7.61 15.44
C GLY A 83 -3.37 -6.42 15.46
N ILE A 84 -3.60 -5.78 14.34
CA ILE A 84 -4.55 -4.66 14.22
C ILE A 84 -5.94 -5.21 13.91
N PRO A 85 -7.01 -4.71 14.59
CA PRO A 85 -8.38 -5.08 14.25
C PRO A 85 -8.69 -4.74 12.79
N PHE A 86 -9.49 -5.58 12.14
CA PHE A 86 -9.86 -5.38 10.74
C PHE A 86 -10.74 -4.16 10.57
N PRO A 87 -10.34 -3.16 9.76
CA PRO A 87 -11.23 -2.05 9.43
C PRO A 87 -12.48 -2.53 8.69
N PRO A 88 -13.58 -1.76 8.71
CA PRO A 88 -14.85 -2.19 8.09
C PRO A 88 -14.75 -2.63 6.64
N SER A 89 -13.97 -1.93 5.82
CA SER A 89 -13.77 -2.30 4.41
C SER A 89 -13.13 -3.68 4.27
N LEU A 90 -12.12 -3.96 5.09
CA LEU A 90 -11.43 -5.26 5.08
C LEU A 90 -12.33 -6.36 5.62
N GLN A 91 -13.11 -6.08 6.67
CA GLN A 91 -14.11 -7.03 7.19
C GLN A 91 -15.08 -7.44 6.07
N ASN A 92 -15.56 -6.48 5.29
CA ASN A 92 -16.48 -6.75 4.18
C ASN A 92 -15.85 -7.61 3.09
N ILE A 93 -14.58 -7.35 2.74
CA ILE A 93 -13.84 -8.15 1.77
C ILE A 93 -13.72 -9.59 2.27
N PHE A 94 -13.29 -9.80 3.50
CA PHE A 94 -13.12 -11.13 4.08
C PHE A 94 -14.45 -11.87 4.20
N LYS A 95 -15.51 -11.18 4.58
CA LYS A 95 -16.84 -11.77 4.67
C LYS A 95 -17.34 -12.26 3.31
N GLU A 96 -17.11 -11.48 2.26
CA GLU A 96 -17.48 -11.87 0.91
C GLU A 96 -16.70 -13.10 0.44
N ILE A 97 -15.41 -13.15 0.71
CA ILE A 97 -14.58 -14.31 0.37
C ILE A 97 -15.05 -15.56 1.12
N GLU A 98 -15.36 -15.43 2.42
CA GLU A 98 -15.88 -16.55 3.21
C GLU A 98 -17.18 -17.08 2.62
N THR A 99 -18.11 -16.19 2.29
CA THR A 99 -19.42 -16.56 1.75
C THR A 99 -19.29 -17.19 0.36
N ASP A 100 -18.45 -16.62 -0.51
CA ASP A 100 -18.30 -17.06 -1.90
C ASP A 100 -17.53 -18.37 -2.01
N LEU A 101 -16.43 -18.50 -1.30
CA LEU A 101 -15.52 -19.64 -1.41
C LEU A 101 -15.66 -20.65 -0.28
N ASN A 102 -16.52 -20.39 0.70
CA ASN A 102 -16.73 -21.25 1.87
C ASN A 102 -15.42 -21.60 2.58
N ILE A 103 -14.57 -20.61 2.78
CA ILE A 103 -13.32 -20.73 3.53
C ILE A 103 -13.39 -19.87 4.80
N PRO A 104 -12.70 -20.26 5.89
CA PRO A 104 -12.76 -19.50 7.13
C PRO A 104 -12.10 -18.13 7.01
N LEU A 105 -12.53 -17.19 7.85
CA LEU A 105 -11.90 -15.87 7.95
C LEU A 105 -10.42 -15.99 8.33
N PRO A 106 -9.53 -15.19 7.72
CA PRO A 106 -8.12 -15.20 8.11
C PRO A 106 -7.93 -14.64 9.51
N LYS A 107 -6.83 -15.02 10.15
CA LYS A 107 -6.49 -14.55 11.49
C LYS A 107 -5.81 -13.18 11.48
N THR A 108 -5.27 -12.77 10.35
CA THR A 108 -4.56 -11.49 10.20
C THR A 108 -5.11 -10.71 9.02
N GLY A 109 -5.13 -9.38 9.17
CA GLY A 109 -5.48 -8.45 8.10
C GLY A 109 -4.29 -8.02 7.24
N ASN A 110 -3.12 -8.60 7.47
CA ASN A 110 -1.96 -8.31 6.64
C ASN A 110 -2.06 -9.06 5.31
N LEU A 111 -2.15 -8.31 4.21
CA LEU A 111 -2.35 -8.86 2.86
C LEU A 111 -1.06 -9.04 2.07
N GLU A 112 0.11 -8.97 2.73
CA GLU A 112 1.39 -9.23 2.06
C GLU A 112 1.38 -10.58 1.35
N ARG A 113 0.73 -11.60 1.93
CA ARG A 113 0.60 -12.93 1.32
C ARG A 113 -0.14 -12.90 -0.02
N TRP A 114 -1.08 -11.95 -0.21
CA TRP A 114 -1.76 -11.77 -1.49
C TRP A 114 -0.85 -11.06 -2.48
N ALA A 115 -0.17 -10.01 -2.02
CA ALA A 115 0.76 -9.25 -2.84
C ALA A 115 1.89 -10.13 -3.38
N ASP A 116 2.43 -11.02 -2.55
CA ASP A 116 3.49 -11.94 -2.94
C ASP A 116 3.05 -12.96 -4.00
N GLN A 117 1.75 -13.14 -4.17
CA GLN A 117 1.16 -14.01 -5.19
C GLN A 117 0.78 -13.27 -6.48
N GLY A 118 1.08 -11.98 -6.57
CA GLY A 118 0.79 -11.20 -7.77
C GLY A 118 -0.47 -10.36 -7.71
N VAL A 119 -1.03 -10.13 -6.51
CA VAL A 119 -2.13 -9.17 -6.32
C VAL A 119 -1.50 -7.81 -6.00
N PHE A 120 -1.56 -6.89 -6.97
CA PHE A 120 -1.00 -5.55 -6.83
C PHE A 120 -2.01 -4.65 -6.13
N LEU A 121 -1.77 -4.42 -4.83
CA LEU A 121 -2.69 -3.71 -3.93
C LEU A 121 -2.24 -2.25 -3.79
N LEU A 122 -2.63 -1.40 -4.71
CA LEU A 122 -2.16 -0.02 -4.80
C LEU A 122 -3.25 0.97 -4.37
N ASN A 123 -2.93 1.86 -3.43
CA ASN A 123 -3.77 3.02 -3.17
C ASN A 123 -3.52 4.11 -4.23
N ALA A 124 -4.56 4.82 -4.61
CA ALA A 124 -4.45 5.97 -5.52
C ALA A 124 -3.59 7.08 -4.90
N THR A 125 -3.68 7.25 -3.57
CA THR A 125 -2.82 8.13 -2.79
C THR A 125 -2.01 7.28 -1.83
N LEU A 126 -0.67 7.39 -1.86
CA LEU A 126 0.22 6.46 -1.16
C LEU A 126 0.51 6.84 0.29
N THR A 127 0.21 8.07 0.70
CA THR A 127 0.50 8.57 2.04
C THR A 127 -0.70 9.32 2.59
N VAL A 128 -0.76 9.42 3.92
CA VAL A 128 -1.83 10.14 4.61
C VAL A 128 -1.29 10.72 5.92
N ARG A 129 -1.83 11.88 6.33
CA ARG A 129 -1.56 12.43 7.66
C ARG A 129 -2.39 11.69 8.70
N GLN A 130 -1.86 11.55 9.91
CA GLN A 130 -2.60 10.96 11.02
C GLN A 130 -3.95 11.65 11.21
N SER A 131 -5.02 10.86 11.28
CA SER A 131 -6.40 11.30 11.53
C SER A 131 -6.99 12.23 10.45
N GLU A 132 -6.35 12.30 9.27
CA GLU A 132 -6.81 13.14 8.15
C GLU A 132 -6.90 12.26 6.89
N ALA A 133 -8.11 11.83 6.60
CA ALA A 133 -8.35 11.04 5.37
C ALA A 133 -8.46 11.97 4.14
#